data_de5b8af25c68a9caf4edc3544be04c0e
#
_entry.id   de5b8af25c68a9caf4edc3544be04c0e
#
_cell.length_a   1.000
_cell.length_b   1.000
_cell.length_c   1.000
_cell.angle_alpha   90.00
_cell.angle_beta   90.00
_cell.angle_gamma   90.00
#
_symmetry.space_group_name_H-M   'P 1'
#
loop_
_entity.id
_entity.type
_entity.pdbx_description
1 polymer ?
#
loop_
_entity_poly.entity_id
_entity_poly.type
_entity_poly.pdbx_seq_one_letter_code
_entity_poly.pdbx_strand_id
1 'polypeptide(L)'
;MQKLLLVANVSKEHIRKFHIPFILHMKELGWQVDVACRLDEPVPECDHAFDLPCDRNPLRGGLTESIRVLRRIVRENGCDVVHCNTVTGAIVARLACAPLRKQGVKVFYTCHGMHFFKGAPASRWIVGWPMEKLLAPMTDLLITINGEDRDMAHKHLGACGAIEKIDGIGVNLDKYLRGVMTAEERAAFRRSLGLGPDDFVITYVAELIANKNQQALLQMLDLIRDEIPQAKLMLVGPDHEDGKLLRQAEQMGLSDRVLCLGWRSDVPKLLGCSDLYTASSRSEGLGLNIIEAMCSGLPVAALRNRGHCELIDHGRNGFLADQDDIRGLADSVLTLYRDEALRQRITRQAQQDVCRYDTAHVLEQLAAIYEKHGAQA
;
A
#
# COMPACT_ATOMS: atom_id res chain seq x y z
N MET A 1 -28.23 16.94 0.64
CA MET A 1 -26.86 16.59 1.07
C MET A 1 -26.69 15.10 0.84
N GLN A 2 -25.74 14.71 0.00
CA GLN A 2 -25.47 13.31 -0.31
C GLN A 2 -24.79 12.63 0.87
N LYS A 3 -25.07 11.34 1.07
CA LYS A 3 -24.59 10.56 2.22
C LYS A 3 -23.71 9.39 1.78
N LEU A 4 -22.49 9.41 2.21
CA LEU A 4 -21.48 8.39 1.99
C LEU A 4 -21.26 7.55 3.25
N LEU A 5 -21.34 6.23 3.15
CA LEU A 5 -20.94 5.31 4.19
C LEU A 5 -19.66 4.57 3.78
N LEU A 6 -18.55 4.85 4.46
CA LEU A 6 -17.31 4.08 4.30
C LEU A 6 -17.37 2.80 5.12
N VAL A 7 -17.05 1.67 4.48
CA VAL A 7 -17.07 0.35 5.12
C VAL A 7 -15.69 -0.28 5.09
N ALA A 8 -15.19 -0.68 6.26
CA ALA A 8 -13.92 -1.38 6.41
C ALA A 8 -13.98 -2.45 7.53
N ASN A 9 -12.91 -3.20 7.72
CA ASN A 9 -12.84 -4.19 8.80
C ASN A 9 -12.65 -3.54 10.18
N VAL A 10 -11.72 -2.58 10.27
CA VAL A 10 -11.28 -1.96 11.55
C VAL A 10 -11.00 -0.47 11.37
N SER A 11 -11.17 0.30 12.44
CA SER A 11 -10.90 1.74 12.42
C SER A 11 -9.41 2.05 12.47
N LYS A 12 -8.65 1.53 13.41
CA LYS A 12 -7.23 1.85 13.65
C LYS A 12 -6.35 1.60 12.45
N GLU A 13 -6.25 0.35 12.03
CA GLU A 13 -5.27 -0.09 11.01
C GLU A 13 -5.73 0.16 9.58
N HIS A 14 -6.97 0.67 9.37
CA HIS A 14 -7.46 0.90 8.02
C HIS A 14 -8.03 2.31 7.84
N ILE A 15 -9.11 2.67 8.50
CA ILE A 15 -9.76 3.98 8.31
C ILE A 15 -8.83 5.11 8.73
N ARG A 16 -8.31 5.08 9.96
CA ARG A 16 -7.44 6.13 10.49
C ARG A 16 -6.09 6.23 9.77
N LYS A 17 -5.58 5.11 9.29
CA LYS A 17 -4.28 5.06 8.62
C LYS A 17 -4.32 5.59 7.18
N PHE A 18 -5.44 5.37 6.47
CA PHE A 18 -5.49 5.58 5.03
C PHE A 18 -6.62 6.47 4.53
N HIS A 19 -7.72 6.65 5.29
CA HIS A 19 -8.95 7.27 4.76
C HIS A 19 -9.32 8.62 5.38
N ILE A 20 -8.58 9.10 6.39
CA ILE A 20 -8.87 10.40 7.00
C ILE A 20 -8.81 11.55 5.98
N PRO A 21 -7.78 11.66 5.10
CA PRO A 21 -7.77 12.71 4.09
C PRO A 21 -8.98 12.66 3.16
N PHE A 22 -9.42 11.46 2.77
CA PHE A 22 -10.61 11.28 1.94
C PHE A 22 -11.90 11.67 2.65
N ILE A 23 -12.06 11.31 3.93
CA ILE A 23 -13.22 11.72 4.74
C ILE A 23 -13.33 13.25 4.79
N LEU A 24 -12.24 13.92 5.11
CA LEU A 24 -12.21 15.38 5.22
C LEU A 24 -12.50 16.05 3.87
N HIS A 25 -11.89 15.57 2.79
CA HIS A 25 -12.10 16.09 1.44
C HIS A 25 -13.56 15.95 0.98
N MET A 26 -14.19 14.80 1.20
CA MET A 26 -15.59 14.59 0.84
C MET A 26 -16.54 15.48 1.66
N LYS A 27 -16.21 15.74 2.93
CA LYS A 27 -16.96 16.70 3.76
C LYS A 27 -16.83 18.13 3.25
N GLU A 28 -15.64 18.54 2.80
CA GLU A 28 -15.41 19.85 2.14
C GLU A 28 -16.25 19.99 0.86
N LEU A 29 -16.46 18.89 0.14
CA LEU A 29 -17.36 18.84 -1.04
C LEU A 29 -18.86 18.78 -0.68
N GLY A 30 -19.21 18.87 0.61
CA GLY A 30 -20.59 18.92 1.09
C GLY A 30 -21.27 17.57 1.28
N TRP A 31 -20.52 16.46 1.33
CA TRP A 31 -21.04 15.15 1.68
C TRP A 31 -21.16 14.98 3.21
N GLN A 32 -22.19 14.29 3.66
CA GLN A 32 -22.16 13.66 4.96
C GLN A 32 -21.35 12.36 4.84
N VAL A 33 -20.35 12.17 5.68
CA VAL A 33 -19.46 11.00 5.61
C VAL A 33 -19.51 10.22 6.92
N ASP A 34 -20.12 9.06 6.85
CA ASP A 34 -20.25 8.11 7.96
C ASP A 34 -19.28 6.95 7.79
N VAL A 35 -18.93 6.25 8.88
CA VAL A 35 -18.02 5.10 8.87
C VAL A 35 -18.71 3.90 9.54
N ALA A 36 -18.60 2.70 8.95
CA ALA A 36 -19.01 1.43 9.54
C ALA A 36 -17.85 0.44 9.53
N CYS A 37 -17.32 0.11 10.69
CA CYS A 37 -16.25 -0.87 10.88
C CYS A 37 -16.23 -1.34 12.34
N ARG A 38 -15.40 -2.32 12.69
CA ARG A 38 -15.12 -2.57 14.10
C ARG A 38 -14.36 -1.37 14.67
N LEU A 39 -14.98 -0.70 15.64
CA LEU A 39 -14.46 0.52 16.26
C LEU A 39 -13.45 0.17 17.38
N ASP A 40 -12.24 -0.21 17.00
CA ASP A 40 -11.12 -0.40 17.92
C ASP A 40 -10.43 0.92 18.32
N GLU A 41 -10.62 1.99 17.54
CA GLU A 41 -10.30 3.39 17.90
C GLU A 41 -11.38 4.34 17.36
N PRO A 42 -11.63 5.50 18.02
CA PRO A 42 -12.59 6.50 17.53
C PRO A 42 -12.13 7.10 16.18
N VAL A 43 -13.10 7.52 15.37
CA VAL A 43 -12.90 8.23 14.10
C VAL A 43 -13.62 9.58 14.16
N PRO A 44 -13.04 10.57 14.85
CA PRO A 44 -13.71 11.86 15.10
C PRO A 44 -13.91 12.71 13.84
N GLU A 45 -13.21 12.39 12.75
CA GLU A 45 -13.29 13.11 11.48
C GLU A 45 -14.57 12.82 10.70
N CYS A 46 -15.23 11.65 10.91
CA CYS A 46 -16.52 11.33 10.28
C CYS A 46 -17.71 11.96 11.02
N ASP A 47 -18.87 11.99 10.38
CA ASP A 47 -20.09 12.55 10.99
C ASP A 47 -20.70 11.55 11.99
N HIS A 48 -20.79 10.27 11.61
CA HIS A 48 -21.20 9.20 12.52
C HIS A 48 -20.32 7.96 12.30
N ALA A 49 -20.01 7.27 13.40
CA ALA A 49 -19.28 6.01 13.41
C ALA A 49 -20.18 4.89 13.95
N PHE A 50 -20.31 3.82 13.17
CA PHE A 50 -21.13 2.65 13.52
C PHE A 50 -20.23 1.44 13.76
N ASP A 51 -20.41 0.79 14.91
CA ASP A 51 -19.71 -0.46 15.18
C ASP A 51 -20.31 -1.59 14.34
N LEU A 52 -19.46 -2.22 13.52
CA LEU A 52 -19.80 -3.33 12.65
C LEU A 52 -19.00 -4.56 13.09
N PRO A 53 -19.64 -5.67 13.49
CA PRO A 53 -18.94 -6.88 13.94
C PRO A 53 -18.28 -7.62 12.76
N CYS A 54 -17.31 -6.94 12.09
CA CYS A 54 -16.64 -7.41 10.89
C CYS A 54 -15.21 -7.90 11.24
N ASP A 55 -14.94 -9.20 11.09
CA ASP A 55 -13.59 -9.75 11.24
C ASP A 55 -12.82 -9.69 9.91
N ARG A 56 -11.47 -9.73 9.99
CA ARG A 56 -10.62 -9.87 8.81
C ARG A 56 -10.85 -11.19 8.07
N ASN A 57 -11.19 -12.24 8.81
CA ASN A 57 -11.48 -13.55 8.22
C ASN A 57 -13.00 -13.79 8.19
N PRO A 58 -13.64 -13.81 7.00
CA PRO A 58 -15.06 -14.00 6.86
C PRO A 58 -15.56 -15.38 7.39
N LEU A 59 -14.64 -16.34 7.55
CA LEU A 59 -14.96 -17.69 8.04
C LEU A 59 -14.98 -17.80 9.57
N ARG A 60 -14.52 -16.77 10.32
CA ARG A 60 -14.51 -16.77 11.80
C ARG A 60 -15.86 -16.48 12.45
N GLY A 61 -16.92 -16.38 11.66
CA GLY A 61 -18.27 -16.08 12.13
C GLY A 61 -18.61 -14.58 12.06
N GLY A 62 -19.88 -14.27 12.37
CA GLY A 62 -20.36 -12.87 12.35
C GLY A 62 -20.71 -12.30 10.97
N LEU A 63 -20.42 -12.99 9.85
CA LEU A 63 -20.71 -12.50 8.51
C LEU A 63 -22.20 -12.17 8.33
N THR A 64 -23.09 -13.09 8.72
CA THR A 64 -24.54 -12.90 8.61
C THR A 64 -25.01 -11.73 9.49
N GLU A 65 -24.44 -11.59 10.68
CA GLU A 65 -24.75 -10.48 11.59
C GLU A 65 -24.22 -9.15 11.03
N SER A 66 -22.99 -9.11 10.54
CA SER A 66 -22.43 -7.93 9.88
C SER A 66 -23.29 -7.47 8.69
N ILE A 67 -23.79 -8.41 7.85
CA ILE A 67 -24.70 -8.11 6.74
C ILE A 67 -26.01 -7.52 7.24
N ARG A 68 -26.59 -8.09 8.31
CA ARG A 68 -27.85 -7.60 8.89
C ARG A 68 -27.69 -6.20 9.50
N VAL A 69 -26.64 -6.01 10.29
CA VAL A 69 -26.32 -4.73 10.92
C VAL A 69 -26.07 -3.66 9.88
N LEU A 70 -25.20 -3.93 8.89
CA LEU A 70 -24.90 -2.96 7.84
C LEU A 70 -26.15 -2.60 6.99
N ARG A 71 -26.96 -3.58 6.64
CA ARG A 71 -28.23 -3.33 5.91
C ARG A 71 -29.17 -2.41 6.69
N ARG A 72 -29.26 -2.59 8.02
CA ARG A 72 -30.03 -1.71 8.90
C ARG A 72 -29.47 -0.30 8.91
N ILE A 73 -28.15 -0.14 9.10
CA ILE A 73 -27.46 1.16 9.09
C ILE A 73 -27.75 1.90 7.78
N VAL A 74 -27.54 1.26 6.64
CA VAL A 74 -27.75 1.89 5.30
C VAL A 74 -29.19 2.35 5.15
N ARG A 75 -30.18 1.54 5.57
CA ARG A 75 -31.60 1.87 5.44
C ARG A 75 -32.03 3.00 6.39
N GLU A 76 -31.63 2.94 7.66
CA GLU A 76 -32.06 3.90 8.69
C GLU A 76 -31.41 5.28 8.47
N ASN A 77 -30.20 5.33 7.94
CA ASN A 77 -29.48 6.58 7.69
C ASN A 77 -29.69 7.13 6.26
N GLY A 78 -30.33 6.38 5.36
CA GLY A 78 -30.59 6.83 4.00
C GLY A 78 -29.29 7.11 3.22
N CYS A 79 -28.34 6.16 3.25
CA CYS A 79 -27.07 6.32 2.54
C CYS A 79 -27.27 6.23 1.02
N ASP A 80 -26.69 7.17 0.29
CA ASP A 80 -26.71 7.19 -1.18
C ASP A 80 -25.63 6.30 -1.77
N VAL A 81 -24.42 6.34 -1.17
CA VAL A 81 -23.25 5.57 -1.58
C VAL A 81 -22.70 4.78 -0.40
N VAL A 82 -22.46 3.49 -0.61
CA VAL A 82 -21.73 2.62 0.31
C VAL A 82 -20.41 2.24 -0.35
N HIS A 83 -19.30 2.77 0.19
CA HIS A 83 -17.94 2.54 -0.36
C HIS A 83 -17.13 1.63 0.55
N CYS A 84 -16.81 0.45 0.08
CA CYS A 84 -16.05 -0.55 0.82
C CYS A 84 -14.59 -0.60 0.36
N ASN A 85 -13.68 -0.77 1.34
CA ASN A 85 -12.22 -0.64 1.14
C ASN A 85 -11.42 -1.86 1.58
N THR A 86 -12.05 -2.88 2.15
CA THR A 86 -11.40 -4.12 2.57
C THR A 86 -12.15 -5.32 2.04
N VAL A 87 -11.49 -6.45 1.85
CA VAL A 87 -12.10 -7.65 1.23
C VAL A 87 -13.34 -8.10 1.97
N THR A 88 -13.24 -8.32 3.30
CA THR A 88 -14.41 -8.74 4.08
C THR A 88 -15.46 -7.64 4.15
N GLY A 89 -15.05 -6.37 4.34
CA GLY A 89 -15.97 -5.23 4.26
C GLY A 89 -16.69 -5.16 2.93
N ALA A 90 -16.02 -5.45 1.81
CA ALA A 90 -16.61 -5.50 0.48
C ALA A 90 -17.61 -6.66 0.29
N ILE A 91 -17.32 -7.83 0.84
CA ILE A 91 -18.27 -8.95 0.85
C ILE A 91 -19.53 -8.55 1.62
N VAL A 92 -19.38 -8.03 2.83
CA VAL A 92 -20.48 -7.58 3.69
C VAL A 92 -21.30 -6.49 3.02
N ALA A 93 -20.65 -5.46 2.48
CA ALA A 93 -21.33 -4.32 1.85
C ALA A 93 -22.14 -4.74 0.61
N ARG A 94 -21.55 -5.52 -0.29
CA ARG A 94 -22.21 -5.99 -1.51
C ARG A 94 -23.45 -6.85 -1.19
N LEU A 95 -23.33 -7.79 -0.24
CA LEU A 95 -24.46 -8.64 0.19
C LEU A 95 -25.52 -7.88 1.01
N ALA A 96 -25.11 -6.91 1.83
CA ALA A 96 -26.03 -6.08 2.61
C ALA A 96 -26.85 -5.18 1.69
N CYS A 97 -26.19 -4.54 0.72
CA CYS A 97 -26.81 -3.52 -0.15
C CYS A 97 -27.51 -4.11 -1.38
N ALA A 98 -27.27 -5.38 -1.77
CA ALA A 98 -27.86 -5.98 -2.96
C ALA A 98 -29.40 -5.71 -3.09
N PRO A 99 -30.24 -5.88 -2.05
CA PRO A 99 -31.67 -5.54 -2.15
C PRO A 99 -31.95 -4.04 -2.15
N LEU A 100 -31.05 -3.20 -1.62
CA LEU A 100 -31.22 -1.75 -1.50
C LEU A 100 -30.82 -1.00 -2.77
N ARG A 101 -30.03 -1.61 -3.66
CA ARG A 101 -29.63 -1.03 -4.95
C ARG A 101 -30.84 -0.68 -5.83
N LYS A 102 -31.92 -1.45 -5.75
CA LYS A 102 -33.19 -1.14 -6.42
C LYS A 102 -33.90 0.13 -5.87
N GLN A 103 -33.46 0.60 -4.71
CA GLN A 103 -33.94 1.82 -4.05
C GLN A 103 -32.98 3.01 -4.27
N GLY A 104 -31.98 2.87 -5.14
CA GLY A 104 -31.03 3.93 -5.51
C GLY A 104 -29.67 3.88 -4.81
N VAL A 105 -29.47 3.01 -3.80
CA VAL A 105 -28.18 2.87 -3.12
C VAL A 105 -27.10 2.37 -4.08
N LYS A 106 -25.99 3.09 -4.20
CA LYS A 106 -24.83 2.70 -5.01
C LYS A 106 -23.79 1.98 -4.14
N VAL A 107 -23.14 0.96 -4.70
CA VAL A 107 -22.09 0.19 -4.04
C VAL A 107 -20.78 0.36 -4.79
N PHE A 108 -19.83 1.05 -4.14
CA PHE A 108 -18.46 1.25 -4.64
C PHE A 108 -17.50 0.32 -3.88
N TYR A 109 -16.51 -0.20 -4.59
CA TYR A 109 -15.47 -1.03 -4.00
C TYR A 109 -14.09 -0.60 -4.49
N THR A 110 -13.23 -0.10 -3.58
CA THR A 110 -11.81 0.08 -3.87
C THR A 110 -11.05 -1.19 -3.50
N CYS A 111 -10.49 -1.84 -4.52
CA CYS A 111 -9.66 -3.01 -4.38
C CYS A 111 -8.19 -2.60 -4.24
N HIS A 112 -7.62 -2.76 -3.04
CA HIS A 112 -6.22 -2.46 -2.73
C HIS A 112 -5.24 -3.55 -3.19
N GLY A 113 -5.66 -4.42 -4.04
CA GLY A 113 -4.91 -5.52 -4.63
C GLY A 113 -5.75 -6.78 -4.74
N MET A 114 -6.00 -7.25 -5.95
CA MET A 114 -6.78 -8.47 -6.19
C MET A 114 -6.09 -9.69 -5.61
N HIS A 115 -6.87 -10.60 -5.05
CA HIS A 115 -6.33 -11.86 -4.53
C HIS A 115 -5.92 -12.83 -5.65
N PHE A 116 -6.52 -12.72 -6.82
CA PHE A 116 -6.17 -13.46 -8.02
C PHE A 116 -5.48 -12.52 -9.03
N PHE A 117 -4.29 -12.86 -9.46
CA PHE A 117 -3.46 -12.08 -10.38
C PHE A 117 -2.50 -13.01 -11.12
N LYS A 118 -1.82 -12.52 -12.16
CA LYS A 118 -0.85 -13.30 -12.92
C LYS A 118 0.30 -13.75 -12.02
N GLY A 119 0.52 -15.06 -11.91
CA GLY A 119 1.54 -15.63 -11.01
C GLY A 119 1.06 -15.90 -9.58
N ALA A 120 -0.20 -15.57 -9.22
CA ALA A 120 -0.73 -15.95 -7.92
C ALA A 120 -0.86 -17.47 -7.77
N PRO A 121 -0.66 -18.01 -6.55
CA PRO A 121 -0.88 -19.44 -6.27
C PRO A 121 -2.28 -19.88 -6.67
N ALA A 122 -2.42 -21.13 -7.16
CA ALA A 122 -3.70 -21.69 -7.60
C ALA A 122 -4.81 -21.59 -6.53
N SER A 123 -4.46 -21.71 -5.25
CA SER A 123 -5.40 -21.56 -4.13
C SER A 123 -6.08 -20.19 -4.11
N ARG A 124 -5.38 -19.11 -4.47
CA ARG A 124 -5.95 -17.77 -4.57
C ARG A 124 -6.93 -17.64 -5.74
N TRP A 125 -6.67 -18.32 -6.85
CA TRP A 125 -7.58 -18.37 -7.99
C TRP A 125 -8.84 -19.17 -7.67
N ILE A 126 -8.70 -20.34 -7.00
CA ILE A 126 -9.83 -21.21 -6.67
C ILE A 126 -10.83 -20.55 -5.71
N VAL A 127 -10.36 -19.71 -4.79
CA VAL A 127 -11.21 -19.04 -3.80
C VAL A 127 -11.54 -17.60 -4.21
N GLY A 128 -10.55 -16.83 -4.58
CA GLY A 128 -10.68 -15.39 -4.80
C GLY A 128 -11.48 -15.04 -6.05
N TRP A 129 -11.19 -15.68 -7.17
CA TRP A 129 -11.86 -15.38 -8.44
C TRP A 129 -13.36 -15.72 -8.46
N PRO A 130 -13.83 -16.93 -8.05
CA PRO A 130 -15.27 -17.23 -8.04
C PRO A 130 -16.06 -16.31 -7.09
N MET A 131 -15.47 -15.98 -5.94
CA MET A 131 -16.08 -15.05 -4.98
C MET A 131 -16.27 -13.67 -5.60
N GLU A 132 -15.22 -13.09 -6.18
CA GLU A 132 -15.33 -11.77 -6.81
C GLU A 132 -16.26 -11.79 -8.02
N LYS A 133 -16.25 -12.85 -8.83
CA LYS A 133 -17.16 -13.02 -9.95
C LYS A 133 -18.64 -13.10 -9.53
N LEU A 134 -18.91 -13.77 -8.40
CA LEU A 134 -20.28 -13.85 -7.83
C LEU A 134 -20.74 -12.49 -7.31
N LEU A 135 -19.84 -11.69 -6.73
CA LEU A 135 -20.17 -10.40 -6.12
C LEU A 135 -20.10 -9.24 -7.13
N ALA A 136 -19.50 -9.43 -8.29
CA ALA A 136 -19.37 -8.41 -9.33
C ALA A 136 -20.72 -7.76 -9.74
N PRO A 137 -21.83 -8.51 -9.96
CA PRO A 137 -23.12 -7.91 -10.29
C PRO A 137 -23.73 -7.01 -9.19
N MET A 138 -23.20 -7.11 -7.96
CA MET A 138 -23.64 -6.31 -6.81
C MET A 138 -22.75 -5.07 -6.59
N THR A 139 -21.86 -4.76 -7.55
CA THR A 139 -20.93 -3.64 -7.51
C THR A 139 -21.27 -2.66 -8.61
N ASP A 140 -21.60 -1.40 -8.26
CA ASP A 140 -21.88 -0.36 -9.24
C ASP A 140 -20.59 0.26 -9.78
N LEU A 141 -19.55 0.34 -8.94
CA LEU A 141 -18.23 0.81 -9.32
C LEU A 141 -17.13 0.00 -8.61
N LEU A 142 -16.22 -0.57 -9.39
CA LEU A 142 -14.97 -1.16 -8.91
C LEU A 142 -13.83 -0.20 -9.19
N ILE A 143 -13.10 0.21 -8.16
CA ILE A 143 -11.92 1.06 -8.27
C ILE A 143 -10.68 0.20 -8.00
N THR A 144 -9.70 0.25 -8.87
CA THR A 144 -8.39 -0.42 -8.71
C THR A 144 -7.29 0.61 -8.52
N ILE A 145 -6.17 0.20 -7.91
CA ILE A 145 -5.04 1.07 -7.60
C ILE A 145 -3.79 0.77 -8.45
N ASN A 146 -3.89 -0.15 -9.39
CA ASN A 146 -2.84 -0.48 -10.35
C ASN A 146 -3.44 -0.97 -11.68
N GLY A 147 -2.65 -0.91 -12.75
CA GLY A 147 -3.09 -1.26 -14.09
C GLY A 147 -3.35 -2.74 -14.28
N GLU A 148 -2.56 -3.63 -13.68
CA GLU A 148 -2.77 -5.09 -13.79
C GLU A 148 -4.12 -5.51 -13.19
N ASP A 149 -4.47 -5.00 -12.00
CA ASP A 149 -5.75 -5.30 -11.37
C ASP A 149 -6.94 -4.74 -12.17
N ARG A 150 -6.79 -3.55 -12.79
CA ARG A 150 -7.80 -3.00 -13.69
C ARG A 150 -8.02 -3.92 -14.90
N ASP A 151 -6.97 -4.36 -15.55
CA ASP A 151 -7.04 -5.21 -16.74
C ASP A 151 -7.60 -6.59 -16.37
N MET A 152 -7.23 -7.12 -15.20
CA MET A 152 -7.82 -8.35 -14.64
C MET A 152 -9.31 -8.18 -14.33
N ALA A 153 -9.72 -7.03 -13.79
CA ALA A 153 -11.12 -6.73 -13.54
C ALA A 153 -11.94 -6.68 -14.84
N HIS A 154 -11.46 -5.96 -15.85
CA HIS A 154 -12.11 -5.94 -17.17
C HIS A 154 -12.24 -7.33 -17.78
N LYS A 155 -11.21 -8.16 -17.67
CA LYS A 155 -11.21 -9.51 -18.23
C LYS A 155 -12.15 -10.47 -17.51
N HIS A 156 -12.26 -10.37 -16.19
CA HIS A 156 -12.89 -11.41 -15.37
C HIS A 156 -14.14 -10.97 -14.62
N LEU A 157 -14.35 -9.67 -14.41
CA LEU A 157 -15.41 -9.10 -13.59
C LEU A 157 -16.32 -8.15 -14.39
N GLY A 158 -16.52 -8.36 -15.68
CA GLY A 158 -17.31 -7.51 -16.57
C GLY A 158 -18.80 -7.37 -16.19
N ALA A 159 -19.26 -8.05 -15.13
CA ALA A 159 -20.58 -7.86 -14.56
C ALA A 159 -20.65 -6.73 -13.52
N CYS A 160 -19.53 -6.07 -13.18
CA CYS A 160 -19.54 -4.80 -12.45
C CYS A 160 -20.15 -3.70 -13.30
N GLY A 161 -20.77 -2.69 -12.66
CA GLY A 161 -21.35 -1.54 -13.37
C GLY A 161 -20.31 -0.72 -14.11
N ALA A 162 -19.23 -0.32 -13.41
CA ALA A 162 -18.08 0.37 -13.99
C ALA A 162 -16.79 -0.10 -13.34
N ILE A 163 -15.66 0.08 -14.04
CA ILE A 163 -14.31 -0.22 -13.54
C ILE A 163 -13.43 1.00 -13.82
N GLU A 164 -12.90 1.60 -12.77
CA GLU A 164 -12.01 2.76 -12.82
C GLU A 164 -10.67 2.44 -12.16
N LYS A 165 -9.63 3.23 -12.48
CA LYS A 165 -8.33 3.16 -11.81
C LYS A 165 -7.97 4.52 -11.25
N ILE A 166 -7.44 4.52 -10.02
CA ILE A 166 -6.83 5.68 -9.39
C ILE A 166 -5.33 5.41 -9.12
N ASP A 167 -4.60 6.47 -8.85
CA ASP A 167 -3.17 6.38 -8.55
C ASP A 167 -2.94 6.12 -7.05
N GLY A 168 -3.37 4.94 -6.58
CA GLY A 168 -3.23 4.52 -5.19
C GLY A 168 -4.26 5.15 -4.25
N ILE A 169 -3.88 5.31 -3.00
CA ILE A 169 -4.71 5.91 -1.93
C ILE A 169 -4.21 7.29 -1.49
N GLY A 170 -3.21 7.81 -2.17
CA GLY A 170 -2.52 9.06 -1.82
C GLY A 170 -1.41 8.86 -0.78
N VAL A 171 -0.29 9.52 -1.03
CA VAL A 171 0.84 9.64 -0.10
C VAL A 171 1.08 11.12 0.15
N ASN A 172 1.21 11.52 1.40
CA ASN A 172 1.60 12.89 1.73
C ASN A 172 3.08 13.10 1.38
N LEU A 173 3.36 13.54 0.15
CA LEU A 173 4.72 13.70 -0.37
C LEU A 173 5.48 14.79 0.37
N ASP A 174 4.83 15.86 0.82
CA ASP A 174 5.46 16.93 1.61
C ASP A 174 6.16 16.40 2.87
N LYS A 175 5.58 15.40 3.50
CA LYS A 175 6.18 14.74 4.67
C LYS A 175 7.56 14.16 4.36
N TYR A 176 7.75 13.62 3.17
CA TYR A 176 8.99 12.97 2.75
C TYR A 176 10.00 13.98 2.18
N LEU A 177 9.54 15.02 1.49
CA LEU A 177 10.36 16.14 1.07
C LEU A 177 10.96 16.91 2.26
N ARG A 178 10.21 17.04 3.36
CA ARG A 178 10.70 17.64 4.63
C ARG A 178 11.69 16.75 5.39
N GLY A 179 11.84 15.48 5.02
CA GLY A 179 12.85 14.58 5.57
C GLY A 179 14.26 14.84 5.05
N VAL A 180 14.43 15.77 4.12
CA VAL A 180 15.75 16.19 3.62
C VAL A 180 16.49 16.93 4.73
N MET A 181 17.66 16.40 5.08
CA MET A 181 18.55 16.88 6.14
C MET A 181 19.73 17.61 5.55
N THR A 182 20.30 18.57 6.29
CA THR A 182 21.65 19.09 5.99
C THR A 182 22.68 17.98 6.13
N ALA A 183 23.88 18.18 5.60
CA ALA A 183 24.97 17.19 5.73
C ALA A 183 25.31 16.91 7.19
N GLU A 184 25.29 17.94 8.04
CA GLU A 184 25.59 17.83 9.48
C GLU A 184 24.49 17.08 10.22
N GLU A 185 23.21 17.37 9.93
CA GLU A 185 22.07 16.67 10.52
C GLU A 185 22.06 15.20 10.10
N ARG A 186 22.32 14.92 8.82
CA ARG A 186 22.42 13.56 8.29
C ARG A 186 23.55 12.78 8.98
N ALA A 187 24.73 13.37 9.12
CA ALA A 187 25.87 12.76 9.80
C ALA A 187 25.56 12.51 11.29
N ALA A 188 24.95 13.47 11.98
CA ALA A 188 24.55 13.31 13.38
C ALA A 188 23.50 12.20 13.55
N PHE A 189 22.50 12.15 12.68
CA PHE A 189 21.45 11.13 12.71
C PHE A 189 22.01 9.73 12.40
N ARG A 190 22.91 9.60 11.41
CA ARG A 190 23.63 8.34 11.13
C ARG A 190 24.39 7.84 12.35
N ARG A 191 25.17 8.70 13.03
CA ARG A 191 25.89 8.32 14.26
C ARG A 191 24.93 7.83 15.36
N SER A 192 23.76 8.44 15.50
CA SER A 192 22.76 7.98 16.49
C SER A 192 22.20 6.59 16.21
N LEU A 193 22.30 6.13 14.95
CA LEU A 193 21.92 4.79 14.51
C LEU A 193 23.09 3.78 14.54
N GLY A 194 24.29 4.21 14.95
CA GLY A 194 25.50 3.40 14.91
C GLY A 194 26.12 3.26 13.51
N LEU A 195 25.73 4.14 12.57
CA LEU A 195 26.25 4.16 11.21
C LEU A 195 27.49 5.06 11.10
N GLY A 196 28.48 4.59 10.37
CA GLY A 196 29.70 5.35 10.03
C GLY A 196 29.46 6.39 8.92
N PRO A 197 30.40 7.33 8.75
CA PRO A 197 30.33 8.34 7.69
C PRO A 197 30.39 7.74 6.29
N ASP A 198 31.14 6.65 6.10
CA ASP A 198 31.38 6.00 4.82
C ASP A 198 30.47 4.83 4.55
N ASP A 199 29.58 4.49 5.49
CA ASP A 199 28.61 3.40 5.30
C ASP A 199 27.68 3.69 4.10
N PHE A 200 27.48 2.69 3.25
CA PHE A 200 26.49 2.71 2.18
C PHE A 200 25.21 2.07 2.67
N VAL A 201 24.20 2.89 2.98
CA VAL A 201 22.99 2.48 3.67
C VAL A 201 21.89 2.12 2.68
N ILE A 202 21.58 0.83 2.61
CA ILE A 202 20.49 0.26 1.80
C ILE A 202 19.29 0.05 2.73
N THR A 203 18.14 0.65 2.43
CA THR A 203 17.00 0.66 3.35
C THR A 203 15.77 -0.06 2.76
N TYR A 204 15.06 -0.77 3.62
CA TYR A 204 13.73 -1.30 3.34
C TYR A 204 12.78 -1.04 4.51
N VAL A 205 11.67 -0.35 4.24
CA VAL A 205 10.63 -0.03 5.22
C VAL A 205 9.45 -0.96 5.01
N ALA A 206 9.32 -1.97 5.84
CA ALA A 206 8.22 -2.95 5.81
C ALA A 206 8.20 -3.79 7.07
N GLU A 207 7.02 -4.29 7.47
CA GLU A 207 6.92 -5.34 8.49
C GLU A 207 7.77 -6.56 8.11
N LEU A 208 8.43 -7.18 9.07
CA LEU A 208 9.20 -8.41 8.85
C LEU A 208 8.23 -9.60 8.86
N ILE A 209 7.78 -9.97 7.66
CA ILE A 209 6.85 -11.08 7.40
C ILE A 209 7.23 -11.80 6.10
N ALA A 210 6.82 -13.04 5.93
CA ALA A 210 7.14 -13.87 4.77
C ALA A 210 6.83 -13.21 3.41
N ASN A 211 5.74 -12.42 3.31
CA ASN A 211 5.39 -11.72 2.07
C ASN A 211 6.39 -10.62 1.69
N LYS A 212 7.02 -9.97 2.66
CA LYS A 212 7.99 -8.89 2.43
C LYS A 212 9.38 -9.42 2.03
N ASN A 213 9.65 -10.70 2.27
CA ASN A 213 10.78 -11.47 1.73
C ASN A 213 12.16 -10.84 2.01
N GLN A 214 12.38 -10.33 3.24
CA GLN A 214 13.64 -9.71 3.63
C GLN A 214 14.84 -10.69 3.54
N GLN A 215 14.57 -11.99 3.54
CA GLN A 215 15.60 -13.02 3.31
C GLN A 215 16.33 -12.81 1.97
N ALA A 216 15.61 -12.38 0.91
CA ALA A 216 16.23 -12.06 -0.38
C ALA A 216 17.22 -10.89 -0.26
N LEU A 217 16.97 -9.94 0.66
CA LEU A 217 17.87 -8.80 0.90
C LEU A 217 19.13 -9.22 1.66
N LEU A 218 19.07 -10.21 2.57
CA LEU A 218 20.26 -10.79 3.18
C LEU A 218 21.13 -11.49 2.13
N GLN A 219 20.52 -12.25 1.23
CA GLN A 219 21.24 -12.91 0.14
C GLN A 219 21.86 -11.89 -0.83
N MET A 220 21.13 -10.82 -1.16
CA MET A 220 21.64 -9.72 -1.97
C MET A 220 22.84 -9.04 -1.28
N LEU A 221 22.74 -8.75 0.03
CA LEU A 221 23.82 -8.14 0.81
C LEU A 221 25.07 -9.02 0.83
N ASP A 222 24.90 -10.35 0.96
CA ASP A 222 25.98 -11.31 0.90
C ASP A 222 26.71 -11.30 -0.46
N LEU A 223 25.94 -11.20 -1.56
CA LEU A 223 26.49 -11.16 -2.92
C LEU A 223 27.30 -9.87 -3.21
N ILE A 224 26.99 -8.76 -2.56
CA ILE A 224 27.67 -7.48 -2.79
C ILE A 224 28.75 -7.17 -1.74
N ARG A 225 28.94 -8.00 -0.74
CA ARG A 225 29.76 -7.68 0.45
C ARG A 225 31.21 -7.37 0.17
N ASP A 226 31.79 -8.01 -0.87
CA ASP A 226 33.18 -7.82 -1.26
C ASP A 226 33.37 -6.59 -2.16
N GLU A 227 32.32 -6.25 -2.94
CA GLU A 227 32.29 -5.09 -3.84
C GLU A 227 31.94 -3.77 -3.11
N ILE A 228 31.12 -3.86 -2.07
CA ILE A 228 30.72 -2.75 -1.19
C ILE A 228 30.94 -3.17 0.28
N PRO A 229 32.22 -3.19 0.76
CA PRO A 229 32.52 -3.62 2.12
C PRO A 229 31.81 -2.81 3.21
N GLN A 230 31.47 -1.56 2.94
CA GLN A 230 30.76 -0.64 3.84
C GLN A 230 29.24 -0.70 3.69
N ALA A 231 28.68 -1.64 2.90
CA ALA A 231 27.23 -1.78 2.76
C ALA A 231 26.58 -2.17 4.10
N LYS A 232 25.52 -1.43 4.47
CA LYS A 232 24.65 -1.70 5.62
C LYS A 232 23.22 -1.86 5.13
N LEU A 233 22.53 -2.90 5.59
CA LEU A 233 21.11 -3.11 5.32
C LEU A 233 20.30 -2.64 6.53
N MET A 234 19.52 -1.59 6.36
CA MET A 234 18.63 -1.04 7.38
C MET A 234 17.19 -1.48 7.13
N LEU A 235 16.64 -2.28 8.03
CA LEU A 235 15.30 -2.82 7.99
C LEU A 235 14.43 -2.11 9.03
N VAL A 236 13.33 -1.52 8.58
CA VAL A 236 12.46 -0.68 9.40
C VAL A 236 11.04 -1.24 9.37
N GLY A 237 10.54 -1.71 10.50
CA GLY A 237 9.22 -2.28 10.67
C GLY A 237 9.18 -3.30 11.81
N PRO A 238 7.99 -3.59 12.35
CA PRO A 238 7.85 -4.58 13.42
C PRO A 238 8.23 -5.98 12.91
N ASP A 239 8.86 -6.75 13.78
CA ASP A 239 9.20 -8.14 13.53
C ASP A 239 8.05 -9.06 13.99
N HIS A 240 7.49 -9.80 13.05
CA HIS A 240 6.46 -10.82 13.28
C HIS A 240 6.97 -12.24 13.04
N GLU A 241 8.29 -12.42 12.93
CA GLU A 241 8.95 -13.72 12.70
C GLU A 241 9.92 -14.09 13.84
N ASP A 242 9.73 -13.51 15.04
CA ASP A 242 10.46 -13.85 16.27
C ASP A 242 12.00 -13.83 16.12
N GLY A 243 12.56 -12.84 15.45
CA GLY A 243 14.01 -12.69 15.26
C GLY A 243 14.62 -13.67 14.25
N LYS A 244 13.83 -14.37 13.46
CA LYS A 244 14.31 -15.33 12.46
C LYS A 244 15.30 -14.70 11.48
N LEU A 245 15.02 -13.49 11.02
CA LEU A 245 15.87 -12.80 10.06
C LEU A 245 17.24 -12.43 10.65
N LEU A 246 17.30 -12.00 11.90
CA LEU A 246 18.58 -11.71 12.59
C LEU A 246 19.40 -12.96 12.78
N ARG A 247 18.79 -14.09 13.16
CA ARG A 247 19.49 -15.38 13.25
C ARG A 247 20.06 -15.84 11.91
N GLN A 248 19.35 -15.58 10.81
CA GLN A 248 19.86 -15.85 9.46
C GLN A 248 21.05 -14.95 9.12
N ALA A 249 20.97 -13.65 9.43
CA ALA A 249 22.08 -12.73 9.23
C ALA A 249 23.34 -13.17 10.01
N GLU A 250 23.17 -13.64 11.25
CA GLU A 250 24.26 -14.19 12.07
C GLU A 250 24.89 -15.44 11.41
N GLN A 251 24.08 -16.39 10.97
CA GLN A 251 24.55 -17.61 10.27
C GLN A 251 25.31 -17.29 8.97
N MET A 252 24.98 -16.17 8.31
CA MET A 252 25.65 -15.69 7.10
C MET A 252 26.87 -14.82 7.39
N GLY A 253 27.18 -14.52 8.67
CA GLY A 253 28.27 -13.62 9.06
C GLY A 253 28.01 -12.15 8.69
N LEU A 254 26.74 -11.73 8.69
CA LEU A 254 26.29 -10.39 8.31
C LEU A 254 25.78 -9.56 9.49
N SER A 255 25.96 -10.01 10.74
CA SER A 255 25.38 -9.37 11.94
C SER A 255 25.76 -7.90 12.09
N ASP A 256 27.00 -7.54 11.75
CA ASP A 256 27.53 -6.18 11.81
C ASP A 256 27.06 -5.28 10.64
N ARG A 257 26.39 -5.87 9.65
CA ARG A 257 25.89 -5.19 8.43
C ARG A 257 24.38 -5.02 8.37
N VAL A 258 23.64 -5.60 9.32
CA VAL A 258 22.17 -5.58 9.33
C VAL A 258 21.64 -4.84 10.54
N LEU A 259 20.90 -3.77 10.32
CA LEU A 259 20.23 -2.98 11.35
C LEU A 259 18.73 -3.24 11.28
N CYS A 260 18.16 -3.90 12.29
CA CYS A 260 16.70 -4.03 12.45
C CYS A 260 16.22 -3.01 13.47
N LEU A 261 15.50 -1.97 13.02
CA LEU A 261 15.13 -0.84 13.88
C LEU A 261 13.72 -0.97 14.49
N GLY A 262 13.00 -2.07 14.20
CA GLY A 262 11.62 -2.22 14.65
C GLY A 262 10.69 -1.14 14.08
N TRP A 263 9.56 -0.93 14.74
CA TRP A 263 8.62 0.12 14.35
C TRP A 263 9.20 1.52 14.62
N ARG A 264 9.10 2.41 13.61
CA ARG A 264 9.61 3.79 13.70
C ARG A 264 8.57 4.77 13.16
N SER A 265 8.43 5.93 13.80
CA SER A 265 7.57 7.04 13.35
C SER A 265 8.32 8.07 12.50
N ASP A 266 9.65 8.06 12.53
CA ASP A 266 10.54 9.00 11.85
C ASP A 266 11.09 8.48 10.51
N VAL A 267 10.27 7.69 9.80
CA VAL A 267 10.61 7.11 8.49
C VAL A 267 11.17 8.14 7.50
N PRO A 268 10.66 9.39 7.39
CA PRO A 268 11.26 10.38 6.49
C PRO A 268 12.73 10.67 6.80
N LYS A 269 13.13 10.70 8.07
CA LYS A 269 14.54 10.90 8.47
C LYS A 269 15.39 9.67 8.16
N LEU A 270 14.84 8.46 8.34
CA LEU A 270 15.52 7.22 7.99
C LEU A 270 15.76 7.13 6.49
N LEU A 271 14.80 7.50 5.66
CA LEU A 271 14.98 7.59 4.21
C LEU A 271 16.00 8.71 3.86
N GLY A 272 15.90 9.89 4.47
CA GLY A 272 16.85 10.99 4.24
C GLY A 272 18.31 10.67 4.62
N CYS A 273 18.56 9.71 5.52
CA CYS A 273 19.92 9.27 5.86
C CYS A 273 20.41 8.08 5.04
N SER A 274 19.58 7.49 4.18
CA SER A 274 19.91 6.35 3.33
C SER A 274 20.61 6.76 2.03
N ASP A 275 21.16 5.78 1.31
CA ASP A 275 21.82 5.98 0.02
C ASP A 275 21.10 5.27 -1.13
N LEU A 276 20.38 4.18 -0.81
CA LEU A 276 19.60 3.40 -1.76
C LEU A 276 18.38 2.78 -1.05
N TYR A 277 17.29 2.67 -1.76
CA TYR A 277 16.12 1.93 -1.31
C TYR A 277 15.98 0.61 -2.05
N THR A 278 15.61 -0.43 -1.33
CA THR A 278 15.33 -1.74 -1.93
C THR A 278 13.96 -2.25 -1.48
N ALA A 279 13.32 -3.09 -2.29
CA ALA A 279 12.06 -3.74 -1.93
C ALA A 279 11.99 -5.15 -2.50
N SER A 280 11.68 -6.13 -1.65
CA SER A 280 11.71 -7.55 -1.99
C SER A 280 10.36 -8.25 -1.88
N SER A 281 9.26 -7.53 -1.65
CA SER A 281 7.92 -8.11 -1.47
C SER A 281 7.55 -9.06 -2.60
N ARG A 282 6.97 -10.21 -2.24
CA ARG A 282 6.44 -11.18 -3.22
C ARG A 282 5.17 -10.69 -3.90
N SER A 283 4.35 -9.93 -3.21
CA SER A 283 3.09 -9.41 -3.75
C SER A 283 2.69 -8.11 -3.07
N GLU A 284 2.40 -7.10 -3.88
CA GLU A 284 1.86 -5.80 -3.47
C GLU A 284 0.73 -5.37 -4.39
N GLY A 285 -0.22 -4.61 -3.84
CA GLY A 285 -1.20 -3.89 -4.66
C GLY A 285 -0.58 -2.67 -5.32
N LEU A 286 0.29 -1.92 -4.56
CA LEU A 286 1.02 -0.76 -5.11
C LEU A 286 2.34 -0.61 -4.31
N GLY A 287 2.85 -0.53 -3.42
CA GLY A 287 4.15 -0.32 -2.79
C GLY A 287 4.35 1.14 -2.35
N LEU A 288 3.51 1.60 -1.42
CA LEU A 288 3.58 2.98 -0.92
C LEU A 288 4.97 3.36 -0.41
N ASN A 289 5.67 2.44 0.21
CA ASN A 289 7.03 2.60 0.69
C ASN A 289 8.06 2.91 -0.41
N ILE A 290 7.81 2.45 -1.65
CA ILE A 290 8.62 2.82 -2.83
C ILE A 290 8.33 4.27 -3.22
N ILE A 291 7.07 4.70 -3.22
CA ILE A 291 6.69 6.10 -3.48
C ILE A 291 7.36 7.02 -2.46
N GLU A 292 7.32 6.65 -1.18
CA GLU A 292 7.96 7.38 -0.08
C GLU A 292 9.47 7.52 -0.29
N ALA A 293 10.14 6.43 -0.69
CA ALA A 293 11.57 6.41 -0.98
C ALA A 293 11.94 7.26 -2.21
N MET A 294 11.20 7.10 -3.31
CA MET A 294 11.40 7.90 -4.52
C MET A 294 11.19 9.40 -4.25
N CYS A 295 10.16 9.76 -3.49
CA CYS A 295 9.91 11.13 -3.05
C CYS A 295 11.06 11.68 -2.21
N SER A 296 11.63 10.87 -1.31
CA SER A 296 12.81 11.23 -0.49
C SER A 296 14.11 11.36 -1.30
N GLY A 297 14.07 11.14 -2.61
CA GLY A 297 15.25 11.25 -3.48
C GLY A 297 16.17 10.03 -3.43
N LEU A 298 15.65 8.85 -3.12
CA LEU A 298 16.44 7.61 -3.15
C LEU A 298 16.31 6.89 -4.49
N PRO A 299 17.43 6.40 -5.06
CA PRO A 299 17.38 5.44 -6.15
C PRO A 299 16.80 4.12 -5.62
N VAL A 300 16.00 3.45 -6.45
CA VAL A 300 15.27 2.23 -6.06
C VAL A 300 15.71 1.03 -6.89
N ALA A 301 16.02 -0.08 -6.22
CA ALA A 301 16.18 -1.40 -6.84
C ALA A 301 15.23 -2.40 -6.14
N ALA A 302 14.36 -3.07 -6.89
CA ALA A 302 13.32 -3.92 -6.32
C ALA A 302 13.11 -5.23 -7.07
N LEU A 303 12.55 -6.23 -6.40
CA LEU A 303 12.06 -7.45 -7.04
C LEU A 303 10.69 -7.18 -7.71
N ARG A 304 10.46 -7.77 -8.87
CA ARG A 304 9.21 -7.60 -9.64
C ARG A 304 8.01 -8.16 -8.90
N ASN A 305 6.99 -7.37 -8.74
CA ASN A 305 5.62 -7.78 -8.52
C ASN A 305 4.72 -6.70 -9.14
N ARG A 306 3.41 -6.92 -9.22
CA ARG A 306 2.51 -5.99 -9.91
C ARG A 306 2.55 -4.56 -9.34
N GLY A 307 2.62 -4.41 -8.00
CA GLY A 307 2.70 -3.09 -7.37
C GLY A 307 4.03 -2.39 -7.62
N HIS A 308 5.15 -3.12 -7.63
CA HIS A 308 6.45 -2.56 -7.96
C HIS A 308 6.54 -2.20 -9.46
N CYS A 309 5.96 -3.03 -10.35
CA CYS A 309 5.92 -2.75 -11.79
C CYS A 309 4.99 -1.58 -12.15
N GLU A 310 4.00 -1.22 -11.32
CA GLU A 310 3.20 -0.02 -11.49
C GLU A 310 4.01 1.26 -11.23
N LEU A 311 5.02 1.18 -10.34
CA LEU A 311 5.81 2.32 -9.89
C LEU A 311 7.15 2.47 -10.62
N ILE A 312 7.76 1.34 -11.00
CA ILE A 312 9.13 1.30 -11.52
C ILE A 312 9.13 0.91 -13.00
N ASP A 313 9.60 1.81 -13.81
CA ASP A 313 10.00 1.58 -15.21
C ASP A 313 11.51 1.32 -15.23
N HIS A 314 11.87 0.05 -15.46
CA HIS A 314 13.24 -0.46 -15.37
C HIS A 314 14.23 0.35 -16.21
N GLY A 315 15.29 0.86 -15.57
CA GLY A 315 16.35 1.67 -16.20
C GLY A 315 15.98 3.14 -16.43
N ARG A 316 14.70 3.54 -16.22
CA ARG A 316 14.25 4.92 -16.36
C ARG A 316 14.16 5.65 -15.02
N ASN A 317 13.39 5.10 -14.05
CA ASN A 317 13.17 5.69 -12.73
C ASN A 317 13.50 4.75 -11.57
N GLY A 318 14.06 3.56 -11.85
CA GLY A 318 14.47 2.55 -10.90
C GLY A 318 14.90 1.27 -11.60
N PHE A 319 15.27 0.26 -10.83
CA PHE A 319 15.64 -1.06 -11.34
C PHE A 319 14.70 -2.14 -10.80
N LEU A 320 14.38 -3.10 -11.67
CA LEU A 320 13.58 -4.28 -11.34
C LEU A 320 14.34 -5.54 -11.74
N ALA A 321 14.50 -6.46 -10.78
CA ALA A 321 14.92 -7.84 -11.03
C ALA A 321 13.73 -8.78 -10.88
N ASP A 322 13.76 -9.97 -11.49
CA ASP A 322 12.68 -10.94 -11.36
C ASP A 322 12.61 -11.50 -9.91
N GLN A 323 11.48 -12.08 -9.51
CA GLN A 323 11.18 -12.42 -8.09
C GLN A 323 12.25 -13.30 -7.41
N ASP A 324 12.84 -14.22 -8.13
CA ASP A 324 13.84 -15.15 -7.57
C ASP A 324 15.26 -14.83 -8.09
N ASP A 325 15.43 -13.75 -8.85
CA ASP A 325 16.72 -13.30 -9.38
C ASP A 325 17.43 -12.37 -8.40
N ILE A 326 17.97 -12.97 -7.33
CA ILE A 326 18.71 -12.24 -6.29
C ILE A 326 20.01 -11.65 -6.86
N ARG A 327 20.63 -12.32 -7.84
CA ARG A 327 21.82 -11.78 -8.52
C ARG A 327 21.49 -10.55 -9.33
N GLY A 328 20.41 -10.54 -10.09
CA GLY A 328 19.95 -9.36 -10.83
C GLY A 328 19.59 -8.19 -9.91
N LEU A 329 19.08 -8.46 -8.69
CA LEU A 329 18.89 -7.43 -7.67
C LEU A 329 20.24 -6.89 -7.17
N ALA A 330 21.20 -7.77 -6.89
CA ALA A 330 22.56 -7.38 -6.48
C ALA A 330 23.27 -6.55 -7.57
N ASP A 331 23.19 -6.98 -8.83
CA ASP A 331 23.76 -6.27 -9.98
C ASP A 331 23.12 -4.89 -10.17
N SER A 332 21.81 -4.76 -9.90
CA SER A 332 21.10 -3.47 -9.90
C SER A 332 21.63 -2.53 -8.81
N VAL A 333 21.86 -3.04 -7.60
CA VAL A 333 22.46 -2.28 -6.49
C VAL A 333 23.88 -1.86 -6.83
N LEU A 334 24.71 -2.76 -7.34
CA LEU A 334 26.09 -2.47 -7.76
C LEU A 334 26.13 -1.42 -8.88
N THR A 335 25.23 -1.49 -9.84
CA THR A 335 25.11 -0.50 -10.92
C THR A 335 24.81 0.88 -10.36
N LEU A 336 23.82 1.00 -9.48
CA LEU A 336 23.47 2.26 -8.82
C LEU A 336 24.56 2.77 -7.86
N TYR A 337 25.34 1.88 -7.25
CA TYR A 337 26.48 2.25 -6.41
C TYR A 337 27.62 2.85 -7.23
N ARG A 338 27.97 2.22 -8.35
CA ARG A 338 29.16 2.57 -9.17
C ARG A 338 28.95 3.77 -10.09
N ASP A 339 27.71 4.00 -10.56
CA ASP A 339 27.39 5.07 -11.51
C ASP A 339 26.55 6.17 -10.85
N GLU A 340 27.25 7.20 -10.36
CA GLU A 340 26.59 8.34 -9.72
C GLU A 340 25.74 9.16 -10.70
N ALA A 341 26.16 9.33 -11.93
CA ALA A 341 25.39 10.08 -12.92
C ALA A 341 24.07 9.38 -13.28
N LEU A 342 24.13 8.06 -13.44
CA LEU A 342 22.93 7.21 -13.63
C LEU A 342 22.02 7.30 -12.41
N ARG A 343 22.55 7.16 -11.20
CA ARG A 343 21.82 7.25 -9.94
C ARG A 343 21.06 8.57 -9.84
N GLN A 344 21.74 9.70 -10.07
CA GLN A 344 21.12 11.02 -10.04
C GLN A 344 20.05 11.20 -11.11
N ARG A 345 20.25 10.69 -12.32
CA ARG A 345 19.28 10.75 -13.42
C ARG A 345 18.00 9.98 -13.05
N ILE A 346 18.17 8.73 -12.59
CA ILE A 346 17.05 7.85 -12.19
C ILE A 346 16.27 8.47 -11.02
N THR A 347 16.97 8.98 -10.01
CA THR A 347 16.34 9.61 -8.84
C THR A 347 15.50 10.83 -9.23
N ARG A 348 16.03 11.73 -10.08
CA ARG A 348 15.25 12.88 -10.57
C ARG A 348 14.00 12.45 -11.34
N GLN A 349 14.10 11.42 -12.18
CA GLN A 349 12.96 10.90 -12.89
C GLN A 349 11.93 10.27 -11.95
N ALA A 350 12.38 9.51 -10.95
CA ALA A 350 11.53 8.91 -9.93
C ALA A 350 10.74 9.96 -9.14
N GLN A 351 11.39 11.04 -8.72
CA GLN A 351 10.74 12.15 -8.02
C GLN A 351 9.65 12.83 -8.86
N GLN A 352 9.86 12.96 -10.17
CA GLN A 352 8.83 13.49 -11.08
C GLN A 352 7.64 12.53 -11.21
N ASP A 353 7.92 11.25 -11.39
CA ASP A 353 6.90 10.25 -11.64
C ASP A 353 5.99 10.02 -10.43
N VAL A 354 6.50 10.16 -9.20
CA VAL A 354 5.69 9.93 -7.99
C VAL A 354 4.75 11.07 -7.65
N CYS A 355 4.87 12.24 -8.25
CA CYS A 355 3.97 13.38 -7.99
C CYS A 355 2.49 13.04 -8.23
N ARG A 356 2.18 12.13 -9.16
CA ARG A 356 0.81 11.66 -9.42
C ARG A 356 0.19 10.89 -8.25
N TYR A 357 1.00 10.38 -7.32
CA TYR A 357 0.56 9.65 -6.13
C TYR A 357 0.36 10.55 -4.91
N ASP A 358 0.50 11.86 -5.09
CA ASP A 358 0.24 12.81 -3.99
C ASP A 358 -1.21 12.72 -3.52
N THR A 359 -1.42 12.88 -2.21
CA THR A 359 -2.75 12.80 -1.61
C THR A 359 -3.74 13.74 -2.27
N ALA A 360 -3.36 15.00 -2.56
CA ALA A 360 -4.25 15.97 -3.19
C ALA A 360 -4.70 15.50 -4.58
N HIS A 361 -3.76 15.01 -5.40
CA HIS A 361 -4.07 14.53 -6.75
C HIS A 361 -5.00 13.30 -6.73
N VAL A 362 -4.76 12.35 -5.84
CA VAL A 362 -5.62 11.15 -5.71
C VAL A 362 -7.02 11.51 -5.20
N LEU A 363 -7.14 12.50 -4.31
CA LEU A 363 -8.44 12.99 -3.84
C LEU A 363 -9.23 13.67 -4.96
N GLU A 364 -8.58 14.43 -5.83
CA GLU A 364 -9.22 15.00 -7.04
C GLU A 364 -9.71 13.90 -7.99
N GLN A 365 -8.92 12.84 -8.21
CA GLN A 365 -9.35 11.68 -9.01
C GLN A 365 -10.59 11.02 -8.41
N LEU A 366 -10.60 10.81 -7.09
CA LEU A 366 -11.75 10.21 -6.40
C LEU A 366 -12.97 11.13 -6.48
N ALA A 367 -12.83 12.44 -6.28
CA ALA A 367 -13.93 13.40 -6.39
C ALA A 367 -14.56 13.34 -7.79
N ALA A 368 -13.76 13.36 -8.85
CA ALA A 368 -14.24 13.23 -10.23
C ALA A 368 -14.99 11.90 -10.49
N ILE A 369 -14.51 10.81 -9.91
CA ILE A 369 -15.17 9.50 -9.96
C ILE A 369 -16.53 9.55 -9.24
N TYR A 370 -16.62 10.20 -8.08
CA TYR A 370 -17.86 10.34 -7.34
C TYR A 370 -18.88 11.24 -8.08
N GLU A 371 -18.41 12.30 -8.73
CA GLU A 371 -19.26 13.14 -9.59
C GLU A 371 -19.82 12.34 -10.78
N LYS A 372 -19.00 11.50 -11.39
CA LYS A 372 -19.38 10.69 -12.57
C LYS A 372 -20.33 9.53 -12.23
N HIS A 373 -20.12 8.86 -11.11
CA HIS A 373 -20.76 7.58 -10.78
C HIS A 373 -21.64 7.62 -9.52
N GLY A 374 -21.55 8.67 -8.71
CA GLY A 374 -22.35 8.86 -7.50
C GLY A 374 -23.85 8.97 -7.80
N ALA A 375 -24.66 9.10 -6.76
CA ALA A 375 -26.08 9.35 -6.92
C ALA A 375 -26.26 10.72 -7.60
N GLN A 376 -27.00 10.75 -8.70
CA GLN A 376 -27.47 12.02 -9.27
C GLN A 376 -28.44 12.64 -8.28
N ALA A 377 -28.25 13.91 -7.94
CA ALA A 377 -29.11 14.67 -7.05
C ALA A 377 -30.52 14.79 -7.58
#